data_6e5300bb62750e22471eba1f96eadd86
#
_entry.id   6e5300bb62750e22471eba1f96eadd86
#
_cell.length_a   1.000
_cell.length_b   1.000
_cell.length_c   1.000
_cell.angle_alpha   90.00
_cell.angle_beta   90.00
_cell.angle_gamma   90.00
#
_symmetry.space_group_name_H-M   'P 1'
#
loop_
_entity.id
_entity.type
_entity.pdbx_description
1 polymer ?
#
loop_
_entity_poly.entity_id
_entity_poly.type
_entity_poly.pdbx_seq_one_letter_code
_entity_poly.pdbx_strand_id
1 'polypeptide(L)'
;MNTPSPGPGWWLASDDQWYPQRWENRFIYNTNESLEPLIAEVSELTKSYGEHGWELVGSSVQRAQVSRHFKGYDKYGDLFFEWSIVCSFKRPISPA
;
A
#
# COMPACT_ATOMS: atom_id res chain seq x y z
N MET A 1 34.72 -19.33 6.50
CA MET A 1 34.12 -19.97 5.31
C MET A 1 32.63 -19.69 5.29
N ASN A 2 32.15 -19.11 4.21
CA ASN A 2 30.72 -18.76 4.13
C ASN A 2 29.90 -20.00 3.87
N THR A 3 28.83 -20.16 4.65
CA THR A 3 27.83 -21.18 4.40
C THR A 3 27.09 -20.82 3.11
N PRO A 4 26.86 -21.76 2.19
CA PRO A 4 26.10 -21.47 0.98
C PRO A 4 24.67 -21.08 1.30
N SER A 5 24.12 -20.21 0.44
CA SER A 5 22.75 -19.74 0.62
C SER A 5 21.76 -20.90 0.56
N PRO A 6 20.77 -20.97 1.47
CA PRO A 6 19.74 -22.01 1.41
C PRO A 6 18.74 -21.79 0.27
N GLY A 7 18.83 -20.66 -0.44
CA GLY A 7 17.96 -20.39 -1.57
C GLY A 7 17.49 -18.95 -1.60
N PRO A 8 16.60 -18.60 -2.54
CA PRO A 8 16.04 -17.25 -2.59
C PRO A 8 15.21 -16.95 -1.33
N GLY A 9 15.18 -15.68 -0.96
CA GLY A 9 14.45 -15.25 0.23
C GLY A 9 15.21 -15.37 1.53
N TRP A 10 16.50 -15.74 1.49
CA TRP A 10 17.37 -15.77 2.65
C TRP A 10 18.44 -14.68 2.53
N TRP A 11 18.90 -14.20 3.66
CA TRP A 11 19.96 -13.20 3.68
C TRP A 11 21.03 -13.60 4.72
N LEU A 12 22.25 -13.20 4.44
CA LEU A 12 23.40 -13.50 5.28
C LEU A 12 23.59 -12.38 6.29
N ALA A 13 23.51 -12.71 7.57
CA ALA A 13 23.70 -11.74 8.65
C ALA A 13 25.18 -11.61 9.01
N SER A 14 25.49 -10.64 9.86
CA SER A 14 26.85 -10.36 10.31
C SER A 14 27.47 -11.48 11.15
N ASP A 15 26.64 -12.40 11.67
CA ASP A 15 27.08 -13.57 12.42
C ASP A 15 27.41 -14.77 11.53
N ASP A 16 27.44 -14.56 10.20
CA ASP A 16 27.65 -15.59 9.16
C ASP A 16 26.53 -16.64 9.11
N GLN A 17 25.37 -16.34 9.70
CA GLN A 17 24.21 -17.21 9.63
C GLN A 17 23.21 -16.68 8.61
N TRP A 18 22.50 -17.61 7.99
CA TRP A 18 21.43 -17.27 7.05
C TRP A 18 20.09 -17.23 7.78
N TYR A 19 19.32 -16.18 7.48
CA TYR A 19 17.99 -15.99 8.04
C TYR A 19 16.98 -15.82 6.92
N PRO A 20 15.73 -16.29 7.09
CA PRO A 20 14.70 -16.02 6.11
C PRO A 20 14.41 -14.52 6.09
N GLN A 21 14.28 -13.96 4.89
CA GLN A 21 13.90 -12.56 4.74
C GLN A 21 12.46 -12.39 5.22
N ARG A 22 12.29 -11.60 6.23
CA ARG A 22 10.98 -11.24 6.76
C ARG A 22 10.57 -9.89 6.20
N TRP A 23 9.28 -9.75 5.98
CA TRP A 23 8.71 -8.54 5.42
C TRP A 23 7.59 -8.05 6.31
N GLU A 24 7.53 -6.75 6.54
CA GLU A 24 6.32 -6.14 7.03
C GLU A 24 5.54 -5.57 5.85
N ASN A 25 4.23 -5.64 5.95
CA ASN A 25 3.34 -5.22 4.89
C ASN A 25 2.44 -4.10 5.38
N ARG A 26 2.12 -3.20 4.48
CA ARG A 26 1.21 -2.11 4.77
C ARG A 26 0.30 -1.85 3.59
N PHE A 27 -0.96 -1.59 3.89
CA PHE A 27 -1.94 -1.25 2.86
C PHE A 27 -2.45 0.16 3.14
N ILE A 28 -2.60 0.93 2.08
CA ILE A 28 -3.26 2.23 2.17
C ILE A 28 -4.48 2.21 1.26
N TYR A 29 -5.51 2.90 1.70
CA TYR A 29 -6.76 3.02 0.98
C TYR A 29 -7.17 4.48 0.98
N ASN A 30 -7.29 5.06 -0.21
CA ASN A 30 -7.65 6.45 -0.40
C ASN A 30 -8.80 6.55 -1.37
N THR A 31 -9.70 7.49 -1.13
CA THR A 31 -10.85 7.74 -1.97
C THR A 31 -10.98 9.21 -2.31
N ASN A 32 -11.56 9.48 -3.47
CA ASN A 32 -11.89 10.84 -3.88
C ASN A 32 -12.94 10.76 -4.99
N GLU A 33 -13.79 11.75 -5.06
CA GLU A 33 -14.76 11.86 -6.15
C GLU A 33 -14.08 12.15 -7.49
N SER A 34 -12.92 12.78 -7.45
CA SER A 34 -12.12 13.10 -8.64
C SER A 34 -10.85 12.28 -8.66
N LEU A 35 -10.55 11.69 -9.80
CA LEU A 35 -9.40 10.80 -9.95
C LEU A 35 -8.08 11.55 -9.89
N GLU A 36 -7.97 12.71 -10.51
CA GLU A 36 -6.72 13.46 -10.56
C GLU A 36 -6.18 13.85 -9.19
N PRO A 37 -6.98 14.46 -8.29
CA PRO A 37 -6.50 14.74 -6.94
C PRO A 37 -6.14 13.47 -6.18
N LEU A 38 -6.86 12.38 -6.41
CA LEU A 38 -6.56 11.11 -5.76
C LEU A 38 -5.22 10.56 -6.19
N ILE A 39 -4.91 10.62 -7.49
CA ILE A 39 -3.62 10.18 -8.01
C ILE A 39 -2.50 11.02 -7.41
N ALA A 40 -2.69 12.34 -7.33
CA ALA A 40 -1.70 13.24 -6.74
C ALA A 40 -1.43 12.92 -5.27
N GLU A 41 -2.50 12.69 -4.51
CA GLU A 41 -2.39 12.32 -3.09
C GLU A 41 -1.65 11.00 -2.90
N VAL A 42 -2.04 9.98 -3.66
CA VAL A 42 -1.41 8.65 -3.56
C VAL A 42 0.04 8.70 -4.03
N SER A 43 0.35 9.51 -5.05
CA SER A 43 1.73 9.68 -5.51
C SER A 43 2.62 10.28 -4.42
N GLU A 44 2.13 11.28 -3.69
CA GLU A 44 2.87 11.87 -2.57
C GLU A 44 3.04 10.86 -1.43
N LEU A 45 2.02 10.08 -1.12
CA LEU A 45 2.12 9.04 -0.10
C LEU A 45 3.12 7.97 -0.50
N THR A 46 3.11 7.53 -1.76
CA THR A 46 4.05 6.53 -2.25
C THR A 46 5.49 7.04 -2.15
N LYS A 47 5.71 8.31 -2.49
CA LYS A 47 7.02 8.93 -2.35
C LYS A 47 7.48 8.95 -0.89
N SER A 48 6.60 9.35 0.01
CA SER A 48 6.90 9.38 1.44
C SER A 48 7.22 8.00 1.98
N TYR A 49 6.44 6.99 1.61
CA TYR A 49 6.71 5.61 2.01
C TYR A 49 8.05 5.13 1.47
N GLY A 50 8.38 5.46 0.22
CA GLY A 50 9.67 5.12 -0.37
C GLY A 50 10.84 5.70 0.40
N GLU A 51 10.71 6.94 0.87
CA GLU A 51 11.72 7.59 1.69
C GLU A 51 11.95 6.89 3.04
N HIS A 52 10.96 6.14 3.50
CA HIS A 52 11.03 5.35 4.73
C HIS A 52 11.34 3.87 4.49
N GLY A 53 11.80 3.54 3.30
CA GLY A 53 12.22 2.17 2.97
C GLY A 53 11.11 1.24 2.52
N TRP A 54 9.92 1.74 2.30
CA TRP A 54 8.81 0.94 1.80
C TRP A 54 8.85 0.82 0.28
N GLU A 55 8.58 -0.37 -0.20
CA GLU A 55 8.49 -0.66 -1.63
C GLU A 55 7.04 -0.91 -2.02
N LEU A 56 6.59 -0.25 -3.08
CA LEU A 56 5.26 -0.50 -3.62
C LEU A 56 5.22 -1.86 -4.30
N VAL A 57 4.36 -2.73 -3.82
CA VAL A 57 4.21 -4.08 -4.37
C VAL A 57 3.11 -4.13 -5.42
N GLY A 58 2.04 -3.39 -5.20
CA GLY A 58 0.93 -3.37 -6.14
C GLY A 58 -0.07 -2.29 -5.81
N SER A 59 -0.89 -1.97 -6.80
CA SER A 59 -1.97 -1.01 -6.62
C SER A 59 -3.16 -1.42 -7.48
N SER A 60 -4.35 -1.04 -7.03
CA SER A 60 -5.56 -1.20 -7.82
C SER A 60 -6.39 0.06 -7.72
N VAL A 61 -7.03 0.40 -8.83
CA VAL A 61 -7.91 1.56 -8.92
C VAL A 61 -9.30 1.08 -9.26
N GLN A 62 -10.28 1.55 -8.51
CA GLN A 62 -11.67 1.19 -8.73
C GLN A 62 -12.53 2.45 -8.75
N ARG A 63 -13.60 2.38 -9.51
CA ARG A 63 -14.64 3.39 -9.53
C ARG A 63 -15.93 2.74 -9.07
N ALA A 64 -16.54 3.30 -8.05
CA ALA A 64 -17.78 2.77 -7.51
C ALA A 64 -18.85 3.86 -7.47
N GLN A 65 -20.08 3.46 -7.71
CA GLN A 65 -21.22 4.34 -7.51
C GLN A 65 -21.56 4.34 -6.03
N VAL A 66 -21.64 5.54 -5.45
CA VAL A 66 -21.94 5.71 -4.05
C VAL A 66 -23.21 6.52 -3.91
N SER A 67 -24.06 6.11 -2.98
CA SER A 67 -25.28 6.83 -2.64
C SER A 67 -25.11 7.46 -1.27
N ARG A 68 -25.36 8.76 -1.19
CA ARG A 68 -25.35 9.48 0.08
C ARG A 68 -26.77 9.92 0.41
N HIS A 69 -27.14 9.66 1.65
CA HIS A 69 -28.40 10.14 2.20
C HIS A 69 -28.09 11.14 3.32
N PHE A 70 -28.61 12.35 3.15
CA PHE A 70 -28.48 13.38 4.18
C PHE A 70 -29.79 13.49 4.94
N LYS A 71 -29.70 13.55 6.25
CA LYS A 71 -30.87 13.72 7.10
C LYS A 71 -31.61 15.02 6.75
N GLY A 72 -32.90 14.91 6.42
CA GLY A 72 -33.72 16.06 6.05
C GLY A 72 -33.72 16.36 4.56
N TYR A 73 -32.97 15.64 3.76
CA TYR A 73 -32.96 15.77 2.31
C TYR A 73 -33.85 14.73 1.66
N ASP A 74 -33.93 14.77 0.34
CA ASP A 74 -34.88 13.95 -0.37
C ASP A 74 -34.63 12.46 -0.13
N LYS A 75 -35.69 11.69 -0.37
CA LYS A 75 -35.70 10.25 -0.12
C LYS A 75 -34.88 9.44 -1.14
N TYR A 76 -34.37 10.08 -2.18
CA TYR A 76 -33.62 9.40 -3.22
C TYR A 76 -32.11 9.46 -3.01
N GLY A 77 -31.63 10.41 -2.19
CA GLY A 77 -30.19 10.61 -1.99
C GLY A 77 -29.48 10.99 -3.29
N ASP A 78 -28.33 11.58 -3.17
CA ASP A 78 -27.51 11.90 -4.32
C ASP A 78 -26.65 10.69 -4.71
N LEU A 79 -26.66 10.37 -6.01
CA LEU A 79 -25.81 9.34 -6.57
C LEU A 79 -24.58 10.00 -7.18
N PHE A 80 -23.41 9.54 -6.80
CA PHE A 80 -22.16 10.02 -7.37
C PHE A 80 -21.17 8.88 -7.47
N PHE A 81 -20.09 9.11 -8.22
CA PHE A 81 -19.03 8.14 -8.34
C PHE A 81 -17.86 8.53 -7.45
N GLU A 82 -17.24 7.53 -6.88
CA GLU A 82 -16.08 7.69 -6.05
C GLU A 82 -14.97 6.79 -6.59
N TRP A 83 -13.80 7.34 -6.71
CA TRP A 83 -12.61 6.59 -7.07
C TRP A 83 -11.91 6.12 -5.80
N SER A 84 -11.39 4.93 -5.83
CA SER A 84 -10.60 4.41 -4.73
C SER A 84 -9.32 3.80 -5.27
N ILE A 85 -8.24 4.00 -4.52
CA ILE A 85 -6.95 3.39 -4.82
C ILE A 85 -6.51 2.65 -3.58
N VAL A 86 -6.17 1.38 -3.78
CA VAL A 86 -5.55 0.55 -2.74
C VAL A 86 -4.13 0.28 -3.16
N CYS A 87 -3.18 0.60 -2.30
CA CYS A 87 -1.77 0.30 -2.53
C CYS A 87 -1.27 -0.63 -1.44
N SER A 88 -0.45 -1.59 -1.83
CA SER A 88 0.23 -2.46 -0.89
C SER A 88 1.74 -2.20 -0.95
N PHE A 89 2.33 -2.15 0.22
CA PHE A 89 3.76 -1.89 0.40
C PHE A 89 4.38 -2.99 1.22
N LYS A 90 5.66 -3.22 1.00
CA LYS A 90 6.45 -4.10 1.86
C LYS A 90 7.76 -3.43 2.22
N ARG A 91 8.29 -3.81 3.34
CA ARG A 91 9.60 -3.37 3.80
C ARG A 91 10.30 -4.54 4.49
N PRO A 92 11.60 -4.76 4.21
CA PRO A 92 12.32 -5.83 4.87
C PRO A 92 12.47 -5.54 6.37
N ILE A 93 12.29 -6.58 7.17
CA ILE A 93 12.53 -6.51 8.60
C ILE A 93 13.93 -7.08 8.84
N SER A 94 14.79 -6.27 9.40
CA SER A 94 16.11 -6.75 9.81
C SER A 94 15.93 -7.65 11.03
N PRO A 95 16.42 -8.89 11.01
CA PRO A 95 16.51 -9.66 12.24
C PRO A 95 17.50 -8.99 13.15
N ALA A 96 17.10 -8.75 14.35
CA ALA A 96 17.94 -8.12 15.35
C ALA A 96 19.10 -9.04 15.80
#